data_5374eeb803dbf52d52d0951614c1d2ec
#
_entry.id   5374eeb803dbf52d52d0951614c1d2ec
#
_cell.length_a   1.000
_cell.length_b   1.000
_cell.length_c   1.000
_cell.angle_alpha   90.00
_cell.angle_beta   90.00
_cell.angle_gamma   90.00
#
_symmetry.space_group_name_H-M   'P 1'
#
loop_
_entity.id
_entity.type
_entity.pdbx_description
1 polymer ?
#
loop_
_entity_poly.entity_id
_entity_poly.type
_entity_poly.pdbx_seq_one_letter_code
_entity_poly.pdbx_strand_id
1 'polypeptide(L)'
;LVRICDNINRTITRIPYKAAVLAVNFSKERFIKKNWLDGREYPWPKTKKRKGSTLIKSGRLKRSIRQVHVGADYAIVGTDVPYARPNNDGLTIEGTEQVRSHDRRSHKRKAYTRSGKRIKAGTVRAHSVKSHTRKFKRSFVQRQFIGQSQHLTSQITEMIQSEFQRAIQ
;
A
#
# COMPACT_ATOMS: atom_id res chain seq x y z
N LEU A 1 39.03 -18.02 19.07
CA LEU A 1 38.92 -17.65 17.64
C LEU A 1 37.78 -18.44 16.97
N VAL A 2 37.75 -19.78 17.04
CA VAL A 2 36.71 -20.61 16.39
C VAL A 2 35.28 -20.18 16.81
N ARG A 3 35.01 -19.98 18.10
CA ARG A 3 33.70 -19.54 18.62
C ARG A 3 33.27 -18.17 18.03
N ILE A 4 34.20 -17.24 17.89
CA ILE A 4 33.91 -15.91 17.31
C ILE A 4 33.53 -16.04 15.83
N CYS A 5 34.26 -16.85 15.06
CA CYS A 5 33.94 -17.11 13.66
C CYS A 5 32.55 -17.75 13.51
N ASP A 6 32.21 -18.72 14.37
CA ASP A 6 30.89 -19.35 14.37
C ASP A 6 29.77 -18.37 14.73
N ASN A 7 30.00 -17.49 15.72
CA ASN A 7 29.07 -16.44 16.10
C ASN A 7 28.84 -15.44 14.96
N ILE A 8 29.90 -15.01 14.28
CA ILE A 8 29.81 -14.11 13.14
C ILE A 8 29.02 -14.75 12.00
N ASN A 9 29.32 -16.00 11.65
CA ASN A 9 28.59 -16.72 10.59
C ASN A 9 27.09 -16.86 10.92
N ARG A 10 26.74 -17.22 12.16
CA ARG A 10 25.34 -17.25 12.62
C ARG A 10 24.68 -15.88 12.56
N THR A 11 25.42 -14.83 12.84
CA THR A 11 24.92 -13.46 12.78
C THR A 11 24.61 -13.07 11.33
N ILE A 12 25.56 -13.30 10.42
CA ILE A 12 25.37 -13.00 8.98
C ILE A 12 24.10 -13.66 8.44
N THR A 13 23.87 -14.94 8.73
CA THR A 13 22.69 -15.66 8.25
C THR A 13 21.36 -15.14 8.80
N ARG A 14 21.36 -14.44 9.95
CA ARG A 14 20.17 -13.85 10.58
C ARG A 14 19.87 -12.41 10.16
N ILE A 15 20.86 -11.68 9.65
CA ILE A 15 20.73 -10.27 9.26
C ILE A 15 19.58 -10.05 8.26
N PRO A 16 19.45 -10.80 7.15
CA PRO A 16 18.37 -10.57 6.20
C PRO A 16 16.98 -10.71 6.81
N TYR A 17 16.78 -11.68 7.67
CA TYR A 17 15.52 -11.85 8.39
C TYR A 17 15.21 -10.66 9.31
N LYS A 18 16.18 -10.20 10.10
CA LYS A 18 16.01 -9.07 11.02
C LYS A 18 15.74 -7.77 10.23
N ALA A 19 16.47 -7.55 9.13
CA ALA A 19 16.24 -6.42 8.23
C ALA A 19 14.82 -6.45 7.64
N ALA A 20 14.33 -7.62 7.23
CA ALA A 20 12.97 -7.77 6.74
C ALA A 20 11.91 -7.46 7.81
N VAL A 21 12.13 -7.87 9.05
CA VAL A 21 11.22 -7.52 10.17
C VAL A 21 11.19 -6.00 10.38
N LEU A 22 12.34 -5.34 10.38
CA LEU A 22 12.41 -3.87 10.48
C LEU A 22 11.65 -3.20 9.33
N ALA A 23 11.88 -3.63 8.09
CA ALA A 23 11.22 -3.06 6.92
C ALA A 23 9.69 -3.27 6.93
N VAL A 24 9.20 -4.43 7.38
CA VAL A 24 7.76 -4.69 7.56
C VAL A 24 7.17 -3.77 8.63
N ASN A 25 7.83 -3.64 9.79
CA ASN A 25 7.37 -2.81 10.89
C ASN A 25 7.37 -1.32 10.48
N PHE A 26 8.45 -0.85 9.87
CA PHE A 26 8.54 0.49 9.30
C PHE A 26 7.37 0.78 8.35
N SER A 27 7.13 -0.11 7.36
CA SER A 27 6.03 0.06 6.40
C SER A 27 4.66 0.09 7.08
N LYS A 28 4.41 -0.78 8.06
CA LYS A 28 3.13 -0.80 8.81
C LYS A 28 2.94 0.44 9.68
N GLU A 29 4.02 1.00 10.20
CA GLU A 29 3.99 2.23 10.99
C GLU A 29 3.55 3.43 10.14
N ARG A 30 3.90 3.50 8.85
CA ARG A 30 3.45 4.58 7.93
C ARG A 30 1.93 4.70 7.89
N PHE A 31 1.20 3.59 8.01
CA PHE A 31 -0.27 3.63 8.09
C PHE A 31 -0.79 4.25 9.39
N ILE A 32 -0.04 4.16 10.48
CA ILE A 32 -0.40 4.76 11.77
C ILE A 32 -0.09 6.26 11.72
N LYS A 33 1.14 6.60 11.33
CA LYS A 33 1.62 7.98 11.23
C LYS A 33 1.01 8.77 10.06
N LYS A 34 0.51 8.06 9.02
CA LYS A 34 -0.06 8.65 7.78
C LYS A 34 0.93 9.54 7.05
N ASN A 35 2.16 9.12 7.01
CA ASN A 35 3.26 9.81 6.35
C ASN A 35 4.20 8.83 5.65
N TRP A 36 5.07 9.35 4.80
CA TRP A 36 6.31 8.72 4.40
C TRP A 36 7.46 9.37 5.17
N LEU A 37 8.45 8.60 5.56
CA LEU A 37 9.62 9.08 6.27
C LEU A 37 10.88 8.75 5.47
N ASP A 38 11.53 9.79 4.94
CA ASP A 38 12.77 9.69 4.18
C ASP A 38 13.64 10.93 4.45
N GLY A 39 14.49 10.85 5.48
CA GLY A 39 15.23 12.01 6.00
C GLY A 39 14.30 13.03 6.71
N ARG A 40 13.16 13.35 6.09
CA ARG A 40 12.08 14.16 6.68
C ARG A 40 10.72 13.47 6.53
N GLU A 41 9.72 13.98 7.23
CA GLU A 41 8.35 13.48 7.13
C GLU A 41 7.59 14.12 5.96
N TYR A 42 6.91 13.28 5.17
CA TYR A 42 6.01 13.66 4.09
C TYR A 42 4.59 13.18 4.43
N PRO A 43 3.71 14.06 4.94
CA PRO A 43 2.35 13.68 5.33
C PRO A 43 1.53 13.20 4.13
N TRP A 44 0.75 12.15 4.31
CA TRP A 44 -0.14 11.69 3.24
C TRP A 44 -1.30 12.65 3.01
N PRO A 45 -1.64 12.96 1.75
CA PRO A 45 -2.81 13.77 1.44
C PRO A 45 -4.10 13.15 2.03
N LYS A 46 -4.91 13.99 2.67
CA LYS A 46 -6.19 13.59 3.26
C LYS A 46 -7.17 13.09 2.18
N THR A 47 -8.07 12.20 2.53
CA THR A 47 -9.14 11.73 1.64
C THR A 47 -10.28 12.75 1.58
N LYS A 48 -10.65 13.20 0.37
CA LYS A 48 -11.73 14.21 0.18
C LYS A 48 -13.14 13.65 0.40
N LYS A 49 -13.37 12.37 0.07
CA LYS A 49 -14.74 11.79 -0.01
C LYS A 49 -15.09 10.83 1.12
N ARG A 50 -14.15 10.46 1.96
CA ARG A 50 -14.37 9.41 2.96
C ARG A 50 -13.99 9.88 4.36
N LYS A 51 -14.87 9.65 5.30
CA LYS A 51 -14.57 9.76 6.74
C LYS A 51 -13.77 8.53 7.18
N GLY A 52 -12.83 8.71 8.10
CA GLY A 52 -12.01 7.63 8.65
C GLY A 52 -10.54 7.67 8.22
N SER A 53 -9.79 6.65 8.58
CA SER A 53 -8.34 6.63 8.38
C SER A 53 -7.96 6.40 6.92
N THR A 54 -6.93 7.10 6.47
CA THR A 54 -6.39 7.00 5.11
C THR A 54 -5.80 5.62 4.89
N LEU A 55 -6.12 4.98 3.75
CA LEU A 55 -5.73 3.62 3.35
C LEU A 55 -6.14 2.48 4.32
N ILE A 56 -6.81 2.78 5.42
CA ILE A 56 -7.30 1.77 6.37
C ILE A 56 -8.83 1.73 6.33
N LYS A 57 -9.40 0.84 5.50
CA LYS A 57 -10.85 0.53 5.50
C LYS A 57 -11.12 -0.74 6.32
N SER A 58 -10.57 -1.85 5.90
CA SER A 58 -10.62 -3.15 6.56
C SER A 58 -9.28 -3.54 7.21
N GLY A 59 -8.25 -2.72 7.01
CA GLY A 59 -6.88 -3.03 7.41
C GLY A 59 -6.17 -4.08 6.53
N ARG A 60 -6.84 -4.59 5.45
CA ARG A 60 -6.26 -5.62 4.58
C ARG A 60 -4.89 -5.23 4.04
N LEU A 61 -4.75 -4.03 3.48
CA LEU A 61 -3.48 -3.57 2.90
C LEU A 61 -2.36 -3.53 3.95
N LYS A 62 -2.62 -2.95 5.13
CA LYS A 62 -1.63 -2.91 6.22
C LYS A 62 -1.23 -4.32 6.67
N ARG A 63 -2.20 -5.24 6.82
CA ARG A 63 -1.92 -6.63 7.26
C ARG A 63 -1.23 -7.47 6.20
N SER A 64 -1.44 -7.18 4.91
CA SER A 64 -0.84 -7.93 3.81
C SER A 64 0.66 -7.66 3.60
N ILE A 65 1.20 -6.59 4.21
CA ILE A 65 2.64 -6.31 4.15
C ILE A 65 3.36 -7.35 5.00
N ARG A 66 4.21 -8.13 4.34
CA ARG A 66 4.94 -9.25 4.95
C ARG A 66 6.29 -9.48 4.27
N GLN A 67 7.10 -10.28 4.88
CA GLN A 67 8.25 -10.90 4.23
C GLN A 67 7.74 -11.85 3.15
N VAL A 68 8.17 -11.64 1.93
CA VAL A 68 7.82 -12.49 0.78
C VAL A 68 8.86 -13.58 0.62
N HIS A 69 10.13 -13.22 0.75
CA HIS A 69 11.26 -14.13 0.67
C HIS A 69 12.42 -13.64 1.53
N VAL A 70 13.18 -14.57 2.09
CA VAL A 70 14.43 -14.27 2.81
C VAL A 70 15.50 -15.22 2.28
N GLY A 71 16.48 -14.67 1.60
CA GLY A 71 17.67 -15.37 1.12
C GLY A 71 18.82 -15.32 2.12
N ALA A 72 20.00 -15.76 1.71
CA ALA A 72 21.20 -15.76 2.54
C ALA A 72 21.71 -14.34 2.83
N ASP A 73 21.60 -13.43 1.85
CA ASP A 73 22.15 -12.08 1.85
C ASP A 73 21.13 -10.98 1.53
N TYR A 74 19.90 -11.34 1.24
CA TYR A 74 18.82 -10.40 0.92
C TYR A 74 17.49 -10.81 1.51
N ALA A 75 16.56 -9.86 1.57
CA ALA A 75 15.17 -10.13 1.91
C ALA A 75 14.23 -9.30 1.05
N ILE A 76 13.09 -9.89 0.69
CA ILE A 76 12.02 -9.24 -0.08
C ILE A 76 10.82 -9.00 0.83
N VAL A 77 10.43 -7.73 0.94
CA VAL A 77 9.22 -7.29 1.65
C VAL A 77 8.21 -6.78 0.64
N GLY A 78 6.97 -7.21 0.76
CA GLY A 78 5.95 -6.84 -0.22
C GLY A 78 4.54 -7.15 0.24
N THR A 79 3.61 -7.00 -0.70
CA THR A 79 2.18 -7.28 -0.54
C THR A 79 1.60 -7.86 -1.82
N ASP A 80 0.62 -8.74 -1.69
CA ASP A 80 -0.15 -9.35 -2.78
C ASP A 80 -1.39 -8.53 -3.19
N VAL A 81 -1.64 -7.41 -2.52
CA VAL A 81 -2.84 -6.61 -2.76
C VAL A 81 -2.70 -5.78 -4.04
N PRO A 82 -3.55 -5.98 -5.08
CA PRO A 82 -3.36 -5.37 -6.40
C PRO A 82 -3.47 -3.84 -6.41
N TYR A 83 -4.19 -3.24 -5.47
CA TYR A 83 -4.27 -1.78 -5.35
C TYR A 83 -3.15 -1.16 -4.50
N ALA A 84 -2.18 -1.95 -4.03
CA ALA A 84 -1.04 -1.46 -3.24
C ALA A 84 -0.16 -0.54 -4.06
N ARG A 85 0.35 -1.02 -5.19
CA ARG A 85 1.23 -0.26 -6.09
C ARG A 85 0.62 1.06 -6.56
N PRO A 86 -0.64 1.10 -7.08
CA PRO A 86 -1.26 2.37 -7.46
C PRO A 86 -1.33 3.41 -6.34
N ASN A 87 -1.60 2.98 -5.11
CA ASN A 87 -1.64 3.88 -3.97
C ASN A 87 -0.24 4.31 -3.50
N ASN A 88 0.74 3.40 -3.55
CA ASN A 88 2.12 3.68 -3.18
C ASN A 88 2.74 4.73 -4.11
N ASP A 89 2.57 4.54 -5.42
CA ASP A 89 3.27 5.29 -6.46
C ASP A 89 2.43 6.44 -7.03
N GLY A 90 1.14 6.52 -6.71
CA GLY A 90 0.26 7.57 -7.23
C GLY A 90 -0.11 7.39 -8.71
N LEU A 91 -0.31 6.14 -9.15
CA LEU A 91 -0.52 5.82 -10.55
C LEU A 91 -1.94 6.17 -11.04
N THR A 92 -2.06 6.47 -12.32
CA THR A 92 -3.34 6.47 -13.03
C THR A 92 -3.48 5.16 -13.81
N ILE A 93 -4.55 4.42 -13.54
CA ILE A 93 -4.88 3.16 -14.22
C ILE A 93 -6.03 3.42 -15.17
N GLU A 94 -5.83 3.07 -16.42
CA GLU A 94 -6.85 3.09 -17.47
C GLU A 94 -7.07 1.67 -18.00
N GLY A 95 -8.29 1.38 -18.40
CA GLY A 95 -8.61 0.07 -18.94
C GLY A 95 -10.09 -0.06 -19.29
N THR A 96 -10.46 -1.27 -19.63
CA THR A 96 -11.85 -1.65 -19.90
C THR A 96 -12.28 -2.69 -18.89
N GLU A 97 -13.52 -2.58 -18.42
CA GLU A 97 -14.12 -3.59 -17.54
C GLU A 97 -15.44 -4.08 -18.11
N GLN A 98 -15.67 -5.38 -18.02
CA GLN A 98 -16.93 -5.99 -18.40
C GLN A 98 -17.92 -5.84 -17.26
N VAL A 99 -18.99 -5.09 -17.49
CA VAL A 99 -20.12 -4.98 -16.56
C VAL A 99 -21.12 -6.09 -16.87
N ARG A 100 -21.36 -6.98 -15.92
CA ARG A 100 -22.37 -8.03 -16.07
C ARG A 100 -23.79 -7.44 -16.03
N SER A 101 -24.74 -8.12 -16.67
CA SER A 101 -26.14 -7.76 -16.57
C SER A 101 -26.58 -7.75 -15.10
N HIS A 102 -27.36 -6.77 -14.72
CA HIS A 102 -27.87 -6.63 -13.35
C HIS A 102 -29.13 -5.76 -13.32
N ASP A 103 -29.97 -5.98 -12.32
CA ASP A 103 -31.14 -5.17 -12.11
C ASP A 103 -30.84 -3.97 -11.22
N ARG A 104 -31.33 -2.83 -11.63
CA ARG A 104 -31.29 -1.58 -10.86
C ARG A 104 -32.66 -1.34 -10.23
N ARG A 105 -32.69 -1.16 -8.93
CA ARG A 105 -33.88 -0.72 -8.20
C ARG A 105 -34.23 0.72 -8.56
N SER A 106 -35.49 1.08 -8.42
CA SER A 106 -35.93 2.47 -8.58
C SER A 106 -35.17 3.38 -7.61
N HIS A 107 -34.81 4.57 -8.06
CA HIS A 107 -34.11 5.53 -7.24
C HIS A 107 -34.41 6.98 -7.65
N LYS A 108 -34.34 7.88 -6.69
CA LYS A 108 -34.48 9.32 -6.95
C LYS A 108 -33.20 9.85 -7.61
N ARG A 109 -33.33 10.58 -8.70
CA ARG A 109 -32.28 11.25 -9.43
C ARG A 109 -32.32 12.77 -9.18
N LYS A 110 -31.21 13.36 -8.80
CA LYS A 110 -31.07 14.81 -8.70
C LYS A 110 -31.01 15.42 -10.10
N ALA A 111 -31.38 16.71 -10.24
CA ALA A 111 -31.16 17.45 -11.47
C ALA A 111 -29.66 17.50 -11.80
N TYR A 112 -29.32 17.40 -13.10
CA TYR A 112 -27.94 17.50 -13.58
C TYR A 112 -27.94 18.00 -15.03
N THR A 113 -26.78 18.50 -15.48
CA THR A 113 -26.58 18.91 -16.88
C THR A 113 -25.80 17.84 -17.62
N ARG A 114 -26.28 17.46 -18.81
CA ARG A 114 -25.61 16.54 -19.73
C ARG A 114 -25.65 17.13 -21.14
N SER A 115 -24.48 17.23 -21.77
CA SER A 115 -24.35 17.79 -23.13
C SER A 115 -25.09 19.13 -23.33
N GLY A 116 -24.96 20.05 -22.37
CA GLY A 116 -25.62 21.36 -22.39
C GLY A 116 -27.11 21.35 -22.01
N LYS A 117 -27.77 20.18 -21.93
CA LYS A 117 -29.19 20.05 -21.57
C LYS A 117 -29.37 19.83 -20.08
N ARG A 118 -30.20 20.66 -19.44
CA ARG A 118 -30.58 20.46 -18.02
C ARG A 118 -31.63 19.35 -17.89
N ILE A 119 -31.30 18.29 -17.18
CA ILE A 119 -32.21 17.18 -16.89
C ILE A 119 -32.78 17.40 -15.49
N LYS A 120 -34.12 17.49 -15.39
CA LYS A 120 -34.83 17.72 -14.12
C LYS A 120 -34.64 16.55 -13.14
N ALA A 121 -34.76 16.84 -11.86
CA ALA A 121 -34.89 15.81 -10.83
C ALA A 121 -36.12 14.92 -11.09
N GLY A 122 -36.04 13.66 -10.74
CA GLY A 122 -37.15 12.73 -10.97
C GLY A 122 -36.83 11.34 -10.40
N THR A 123 -37.79 10.43 -10.54
CA THR A 123 -37.63 9.03 -10.16
C THR A 123 -37.29 8.20 -11.39
N VAL A 124 -36.18 7.47 -11.33
CA VAL A 124 -35.85 6.45 -12.31
C VAL A 124 -36.49 5.14 -11.88
N ARG A 125 -37.32 4.57 -12.73
CA ARG A 125 -37.98 3.27 -12.46
C ARG A 125 -36.96 2.14 -12.42
N ALA A 126 -37.29 1.05 -11.77
CA ALA A 126 -36.51 -0.18 -11.80
C ALA A 126 -36.36 -0.66 -13.26
N HIS A 127 -35.16 -1.06 -13.64
CA HIS A 127 -34.86 -1.54 -14.98
C HIS A 127 -33.64 -2.46 -14.97
N SER A 128 -33.59 -3.36 -15.92
CA SER A 128 -32.42 -4.23 -16.15
C SER A 128 -31.38 -3.52 -17.00
N VAL A 129 -30.14 -3.64 -16.62
CA VAL A 129 -28.97 -3.17 -17.38
C VAL A 129 -28.34 -4.39 -18.07
N LYS A 130 -28.28 -4.37 -19.39
CA LYS A 130 -27.61 -5.43 -20.17
C LYS A 130 -26.08 -5.41 -19.91
N SER A 131 -25.43 -6.55 -20.09
CA SER A 131 -23.97 -6.63 -20.02
C SER A 131 -23.36 -5.70 -21.08
N HIS A 132 -22.32 -5.00 -20.70
CA HIS A 132 -21.62 -4.09 -21.60
C HIS A 132 -20.19 -3.87 -21.13
N THR A 133 -19.33 -3.45 -22.04
CA THR A 133 -17.95 -3.04 -21.74
C THR A 133 -17.91 -1.53 -21.52
N ARG A 134 -17.23 -1.09 -20.46
CA ARG A 134 -16.99 0.34 -20.24
C ARG A 134 -15.51 0.62 -20.02
N LYS A 135 -15.06 1.74 -20.55
CA LYS A 135 -13.72 2.28 -20.26
C LYS A 135 -13.73 2.93 -18.87
N PHE A 136 -12.64 2.76 -18.15
CA PHE A 136 -12.44 3.45 -16.88
C PHE A 136 -11.06 4.12 -16.82
N LYS A 137 -10.99 5.23 -16.10
CA LYS A 137 -9.76 5.93 -15.71
C LYS A 137 -9.82 6.21 -14.23
N ARG A 138 -8.87 5.65 -13.47
CA ARG A 138 -8.79 5.78 -12.01
C ARG A 138 -7.43 6.35 -11.65
N SER A 139 -7.39 7.58 -11.15
CA SER A 139 -6.18 8.22 -10.64
C SER A 139 -6.09 8.03 -9.13
N PHE A 140 -4.94 7.59 -8.69
CA PHE A 140 -4.62 7.39 -7.29
C PHE A 140 -3.71 8.51 -6.81
N VAL A 141 -3.98 9.04 -5.63
CA VAL A 141 -3.09 10.00 -4.98
C VAL A 141 -1.97 9.21 -4.31
N GLN A 142 -0.72 9.60 -4.53
CA GLN A 142 0.44 8.95 -3.93
C GLN A 142 0.36 8.97 -2.39
N ARG A 143 0.56 7.80 -1.81
CA ARG A 143 0.67 7.57 -0.37
C ARG A 143 1.66 6.45 -0.15
N GLN A 144 2.92 6.80 -0.20
CA GLN A 144 4.02 5.84 -0.11
C GLN A 144 4.06 5.20 1.27
N PHE A 145 4.23 3.88 1.30
CA PHE A 145 4.37 3.06 2.51
C PHE A 145 5.41 1.95 2.37
N ILE A 146 5.89 1.70 1.14
CA ILE A 146 7.01 0.81 0.82
C ILE A 146 7.91 1.55 -0.17
N GLY A 147 9.21 1.46 0.01
CA GLY A 147 10.22 2.07 -0.87
C GLY A 147 11.55 2.29 -0.15
N GLN A 148 12.46 2.93 -0.85
CA GLN A 148 13.74 3.36 -0.27
C GLN A 148 13.50 4.49 0.73
N SER A 149 14.18 4.43 1.87
CA SER A 149 14.11 5.42 2.93
C SER A 149 15.46 5.50 3.63
N GLN A 150 16.02 6.69 3.73
CA GLN A 150 17.27 6.94 4.47
C GLN A 150 17.11 6.53 5.94
N HIS A 151 15.96 6.85 6.55
CA HIS A 151 15.68 6.47 7.92
C HIS A 151 15.68 4.95 8.13
N LEU A 152 15.03 4.20 7.24
CA LEU A 152 15.04 2.73 7.30
C LEU A 152 16.45 2.17 7.08
N THR A 153 17.21 2.74 6.13
CA THR A 153 18.60 2.34 5.88
C THR A 153 19.46 2.55 7.13
N SER A 154 19.34 3.71 7.79
CA SER A 154 20.07 3.97 9.05
C SER A 154 19.72 2.97 10.15
N GLN A 155 18.42 2.68 10.34
CA GLN A 155 17.97 1.68 11.32
C GLN A 155 18.52 0.27 11.03
N ILE A 156 18.57 -0.13 9.76
CA ILE A 156 19.14 -1.42 9.36
C ILE A 156 20.65 -1.42 9.63
N THR A 157 21.38 -0.35 9.30
CA THR A 157 22.80 -0.23 9.53
C THR A 157 23.13 -0.30 11.02
N GLU A 158 22.40 0.44 11.86
CA GLU A 158 22.56 0.40 13.33
C GLU A 158 22.29 -1.00 13.89
N MET A 159 21.26 -1.67 13.39
CA MET A 159 20.96 -3.04 13.77
C MET A 159 22.12 -3.99 13.40
N ILE A 160 22.64 -3.88 12.18
CA ILE A 160 23.78 -4.71 11.72
C ILE A 160 24.98 -4.47 12.59
N GLN A 161 25.36 -3.21 12.86
CA GLN A 161 26.47 -2.87 13.73
C GLN A 161 26.34 -3.47 15.13
N SER A 162 25.14 -3.34 15.73
CA SER A 162 24.86 -3.88 17.07
C SER A 162 24.96 -5.40 17.12
N GLU A 163 24.50 -6.10 16.06
CA GLU A 163 24.59 -7.55 15.98
C GLU A 163 26.03 -8.04 15.85
N PHE A 164 26.86 -7.36 15.05
CA PHE A 164 28.27 -7.69 14.95
C PHE A 164 29.03 -7.42 16.26
N GLN A 165 28.75 -6.31 16.93
CA GLN A 165 29.36 -6.02 18.23
C GLN A 165 29.05 -7.13 19.27
N ARG A 166 27.82 -7.65 19.26
CA ARG A 166 27.44 -8.77 20.16
C ARG A 166 28.11 -10.10 19.75
N ALA A 167 28.34 -10.32 18.46
CA ALA A 167 28.97 -11.56 17.98
C ALA A 167 30.46 -11.66 18.33
N ILE A 168 31.12 -10.53 18.56
CA ILE A 168 32.57 -10.43 18.87
C ILE A 168 32.82 -10.54 20.39
N GLN A 169 31.84 -10.26 21.23
CA GLN A 169 31.89 -10.43 22.68
C GLN A 169 31.75 -11.92 23.07
#